data_7c9c20a450b086c3abe21d63718caeb9
#
_entry.id   7c9c20a450b086c3abe21d63718caeb9
#
_cell.length_a   1.000
_cell.length_b   1.000
_cell.length_c   1.000
_cell.angle_alpha   90.00
_cell.angle_beta   90.00
_cell.angle_gamma   90.00
#
_symmetry.space_group_name_H-M   'P 1'
#
loop_
_entity.id
_entity.type
_entity.pdbx_description
1 polymer ?
#
loop_
_entity_poly.entity_id
_entity_poly.type
_entity_poly.pdbx_seq_one_letter_code
_entity_poly.pdbx_strand_id
1 'polypeptide(L)'
;MADEGYEMKKIQKLSFLLIILSFSNFCSSNDKKIMLLNEEIDQLSQRFIVDKSLSFNSTLITKNGQDLEIRGKTTSKDLYNELMIVSDSLNLKFNVLLLPDSSLKDSIYGIVNVSALPMREDPSHLSQMVDQLIMGNTVKILLEKSNWYLIQNHYQYIGWITKPSIHRCASEGIDSWLTQSKYMVNKVHSMVYSDSNKYSHPVTDLVLNSRLKIDR
;
A
#
# COMPACT_ATOMS: atom_id res chain seq x y z
N MET A 1 -20.80 12.82 26.47
CA MET A 1 -20.66 12.00 25.24
C MET A 1 -19.22 11.89 24.73
N ALA A 2 -18.37 12.94 24.74
CA ALA A 2 -16.96 12.82 24.35
C ALA A 2 -16.09 12.12 25.41
N ASP A 3 -16.47 12.18 26.68
CA ASP A 3 -15.71 11.63 27.81
C ASP A 3 -15.87 10.11 27.96
N GLU A 4 -17.05 9.56 27.66
CA GLU A 4 -17.31 8.12 27.72
C GLU A 4 -16.51 7.33 26.65
N GLY A 5 -16.31 7.92 25.48
CA GLY A 5 -15.51 7.33 24.42
C GLY A 5 -14.01 7.30 24.75
N TYR A 6 -13.53 8.27 25.51
CA TYR A 6 -12.14 8.33 25.97
C TYR A 6 -11.87 7.30 27.09
N GLU A 7 -12.77 7.20 28.06
CA GLU A 7 -12.67 6.21 29.16
C GLU A 7 -12.81 4.77 28.65
N MET A 8 -13.71 4.48 27.69
CA MET A 8 -13.79 3.16 27.07
C MET A 8 -12.52 2.78 26.34
N LYS A 9 -11.89 3.68 25.61
CA LYS A 9 -10.59 3.45 24.94
C LYS A 9 -9.47 3.19 25.96
N LYS A 10 -9.51 3.88 27.10
CA LYS A 10 -8.53 3.72 28.18
C LYS A 10 -8.70 2.37 28.89
N ILE A 11 -9.92 1.95 29.15
CA ILE A 11 -10.24 0.63 29.75
C ILE A 11 -9.88 -0.51 28.79
N GLN A 12 -10.11 -0.35 27.49
CA GLN A 12 -9.68 -1.31 26.47
C GLN A 12 -8.15 -1.40 26.35
N LYS A 13 -7.43 -0.27 26.47
CA LYS A 13 -5.97 -0.25 26.53
C LYS A 13 -5.44 -0.97 27.79
N LEU A 14 -6.07 -0.75 28.93
CA LEU A 14 -5.67 -1.38 30.19
C LEU A 14 -5.93 -2.89 30.20
N SER A 15 -7.06 -3.35 29.61
CA SER A 15 -7.39 -4.77 29.51
C SER A 15 -6.43 -5.49 28.53
N PHE A 16 -6.04 -4.84 27.44
CA PHE A 16 -5.07 -5.37 26.49
C PHE A 16 -3.68 -5.50 27.13
N LEU A 17 -3.24 -4.50 27.88
CA LEU A 17 -1.97 -4.51 28.61
C LEU A 17 -1.95 -5.60 29.70
N LEU A 18 -3.05 -5.81 30.42
CA LEU A 18 -3.19 -6.84 31.46
C LEU A 18 -3.18 -8.27 30.89
N ILE A 19 -3.78 -8.49 29.73
CA ILE A 19 -3.76 -9.78 29.03
C ILE A 19 -2.32 -10.12 28.61
N ILE A 20 -1.58 -9.16 28.04
CA ILE A 20 -0.18 -9.35 27.64
C ILE A 20 0.70 -9.68 28.86
N LEU A 21 0.52 -8.99 30.00
CA LEU A 21 1.29 -9.21 31.22
C LEU A 21 0.99 -10.57 31.89
N SER A 22 -0.22 -11.12 31.73
CA SER A 22 -0.57 -12.43 32.28
C SER A 22 0.11 -13.60 31.54
N PHE A 23 0.45 -13.42 30.26
CA PHE A 23 1.12 -14.44 29.43
C PHE A 23 2.65 -14.44 29.57
N SER A 24 3.26 -13.38 30.11
CA SER A 24 4.73 -13.30 30.29
C SER A 24 5.30 -14.30 31.32
N ASN A 25 4.46 -14.89 32.15
CA ASN A 25 4.86 -15.81 33.20
C ASN A 25 4.72 -17.31 32.87
N PHE A 26 4.25 -17.65 31.67
CA PHE A 26 4.05 -19.03 31.26
C PHE A 26 5.27 -19.52 30.45
N CYS A 27 6.07 -20.38 31.02
CA CYS A 27 7.27 -21.01 30.42
C CYS A 27 6.86 -21.99 29.31
N SER A 28 6.57 -21.45 28.10
CA SER A 28 6.39 -22.23 26.87
C SER A 28 7.55 -21.94 25.91
N SER A 29 7.84 -22.86 24.98
CA SER A 29 8.90 -22.66 23.99
C SER A 29 8.73 -21.29 23.31
N ASN A 30 9.85 -20.64 22.96
CA ASN A 30 9.84 -19.31 22.31
C ASN A 30 8.90 -19.26 21.10
N ASP A 31 8.73 -20.37 20.37
CA ASP A 31 7.86 -20.44 19.18
C ASP A 31 6.38 -20.30 19.55
N LYS A 32 5.93 -20.91 20.66
CA LYS A 32 4.56 -20.77 21.14
C LYS A 32 4.28 -19.33 21.61
N LYS A 33 5.26 -18.69 22.25
CA LYS A 33 5.17 -17.28 22.64
C LYS A 33 5.03 -16.37 21.42
N ILE A 34 5.84 -16.59 20.37
CA ILE A 34 5.77 -15.82 19.11
C ILE A 34 4.39 -16.00 18.44
N MET A 35 3.88 -17.22 18.42
CA MET A 35 2.55 -17.51 17.83
C MET A 35 1.44 -16.73 18.56
N LEU A 36 1.39 -16.79 19.88
CA LEU A 36 0.41 -16.05 20.67
C LEU A 36 0.52 -14.53 20.49
N LEU A 37 1.74 -14.00 20.48
CA LEU A 37 1.95 -12.57 20.24
C LEU A 37 1.54 -12.16 18.83
N ASN A 38 1.71 -13.01 17.82
CA ASN A 38 1.24 -12.72 16.48
C ASN A 38 -0.29 -12.73 16.38
N GLU A 39 -0.98 -13.64 17.09
CA GLU A 39 -2.46 -13.61 17.18
C GLU A 39 -2.95 -12.28 17.78
N GLU A 40 -2.27 -11.78 18.82
CA GLU A 40 -2.59 -10.48 19.43
C GLU A 40 -2.33 -9.30 18.45
N ILE A 41 -1.21 -9.32 17.71
CA ILE A 41 -0.93 -8.32 16.67
C ILE A 41 -1.97 -8.35 15.56
N ASP A 42 -2.43 -9.53 15.15
CA ASP A 42 -3.48 -9.68 14.13
C ASP A 42 -4.81 -9.13 14.63
N GLN A 43 -5.21 -9.43 15.87
CA GLN A 43 -6.41 -8.87 16.47
C GLN A 43 -6.32 -7.34 16.61
N LEU A 44 -5.16 -6.82 17.01
CA LEU A 44 -4.92 -5.39 17.05
C LEU A 44 -5.05 -4.76 15.66
N SER A 45 -4.42 -5.37 14.67
CA SER A 45 -4.46 -4.91 13.28
C SER A 45 -5.87 -4.83 12.71
N GLN A 46 -6.73 -5.82 13.00
CA GLN A 46 -8.12 -5.85 12.55
C GLN A 46 -8.97 -4.68 13.08
N ARG A 47 -8.60 -4.06 14.20
CA ARG A 47 -9.29 -2.87 14.74
C ARG A 47 -9.03 -1.61 13.92
N PHE A 48 -7.87 -1.51 13.28
CA PHE A 48 -7.43 -0.33 12.52
C PHE A 48 -7.54 -0.52 11.01
N ILE A 49 -7.60 -1.77 10.55
CA ILE A 49 -7.70 -2.14 9.14
C ILE A 49 -9.03 -2.84 8.91
N VAL A 50 -10.07 -2.04 8.75
CA VAL A 50 -11.44 -2.53 8.51
C VAL A 50 -11.58 -3.05 7.09
N ASP A 51 -10.96 -2.38 6.12
CA ASP A 51 -10.98 -2.76 4.70
C ASP A 51 -9.55 -2.97 4.19
N LYS A 52 -9.23 -4.23 3.89
CA LYS A 52 -7.91 -4.64 3.36
C LYS A 52 -7.65 -4.15 1.94
N SER A 53 -8.69 -3.77 1.19
CA SER A 53 -8.52 -3.20 -0.15
C SER A 53 -8.05 -1.74 -0.11
N LEU A 54 -8.31 -1.03 1.00
CA LEU A 54 -7.98 0.39 1.21
C LEU A 54 -6.76 0.60 2.11
N SER A 55 -6.28 -0.45 2.76
CA SER A 55 -5.17 -0.37 3.70
C SER A 55 -4.23 -1.56 3.56
N PHE A 56 -2.94 -1.30 3.68
CA PHE A 56 -1.91 -2.34 3.64
C PHE A 56 -1.33 -2.56 5.04
N ASN A 57 -1.20 -3.82 5.43
CA ASN A 57 -0.50 -4.23 6.63
C ASN A 57 0.19 -5.58 6.46
N SER A 58 1.44 -5.65 6.90
CA SER A 58 2.25 -6.88 6.90
C SER A 58 3.07 -6.99 8.20
N THR A 59 2.55 -6.44 9.31
CA THR A 59 3.26 -6.43 10.58
C THR A 59 3.14 -7.78 11.28
N LEU A 60 4.25 -8.23 11.86
CA LEU A 60 4.34 -9.47 12.61
C LEU A 60 5.49 -9.42 13.61
N ILE A 61 5.46 -10.30 14.62
CA ILE A 61 6.56 -10.51 15.55
C ILE A 61 7.44 -11.65 15.05
N THR A 62 8.74 -11.40 15.00
CA THR A 62 9.75 -12.37 14.60
C THR A 62 10.88 -12.42 15.59
N LYS A 63 11.67 -13.49 15.50
CA LYS A 63 12.94 -13.61 16.24
C LYS A 63 14.07 -12.99 15.42
N ASN A 64 14.84 -12.12 16.06
CA ASN A 64 16.06 -11.52 15.49
C ASN A 64 17.23 -11.82 16.45
N GLY A 65 17.98 -12.89 16.18
CA GLY A 65 18.97 -13.41 17.09
C GLY A 65 18.31 -13.98 18.37
N GLN A 66 18.63 -13.40 19.54
CA GLN A 66 18.00 -13.75 20.81
C GLN A 66 16.80 -12.86 21.16
N ASP A 67 16.64 -11.73 20.47
CA ASP A 67 15.59 -10.75 20.70
C ASP A 67 14.35 -11.03 19.85
N LEU A 68 13.21 -10.55 20.33
CA LEU A 68 11.99 -10.47 19.55
C LEU A 68 11.85 -9.06 18.96
N GLU A 69 11.35 -8.97 17.74
CA GLU A 69 11.07 -7.68 17.08
C GLU A 69 9.68 -7.67 16.45
N ILE A 70 9.01 -6.53 16.52
CA ILE A 70 7.87 -6.23 15.67
C ILE A 70 8.42 -5.67 14.36
N ARG A 71 8.17 -6.36 13.25
CA ARG A 71 8.61 -5.92 11.92
C ARG A 71 7.49 -5.95 10.92
N GLY A 72 7.63 -5.12 9.89
CA GLY A 72 6.67 -5.12 8.78
C GLY A 72 6.42 -3.73 8.24
N LYS A 73 5.26 -3.54 7.62
CA LYS A 73 4.88 -2.28 6.96
C LYS A 73 3.39 -2.07 7.12
N THR A 74 2.97 -0.81 7.29
CA THR A 74 1.54 -0.45 7.37
C THR A 74 1.29 0.92 6.74
N THR A 75 0.09 1.11 6.17
CA THR A 75 -0.40 2.42 5.76
C THR A 75 -1.17 3.13 6.87
N SER A 76 -1.58 2.41 7.92
CA SER A 76 -2.33 2.96 9.04
C SER A 76 -1.38 3.60 10.07
N LYS A 77 -1.47 4.93 10.20
CA LYS A 77 -0.71 5.68 11.21
C LYS A 77 -1.14 5.31 12.64
N ASP A 78 -2.42 5.04 12.85
CA ASP A 78 -2.93 4.69 14.17
C ASP A 78 -2.43 3.31 14.60
N LEU A 79 -2.45 2.31 13.69
CA LEU A 79 -1.86 1.00 13.95
C LEU A 79 -0.35 1.12 14.23
N TYR A 80 0.38 1.92 13.44
CA TYR A 80 1.80 2.15 13.65
C TYR A 80 2.09 2.67 15.06
N ASN A 81 1.33 3.67 15.53
CA ASN A 81 1.49 4.24 16.87
C ASN A 81 1.16 3.22 17.97
N GLU A 82 0.10 2.43 17.82
CA GLU A 82 -0.24 1.39 18.82
C GLU A 82 0.82 0.27 18.85
N LEU A 83 1.34 -0.15 17.70
CA LEU A 83 2.43 -1.13 17.65
C LEU A 83 3.72 -0.63 18.31
N MET A 84 4.01 0.67 18.21
CA MET A 84 5.14 1.29 18.91
C MET A 84 4.95 1.23 20.43
N ILE A 85 3.74 1.55 20.93
CA ILE A 85 3.41 1.44 22.36
C ILE A 85 3.55 -0.03 22.85
N VAL A 86 3.07 -0.99 22.07
CA VAL A 86 3.18 -2.42 22.37
C VAL A 86 4.64 -2.84 22.43
N SER A 87 5.48 -2.39 21.47
CA SER A 87 6.90 -2.72 21.45
C SER A 87 7.62 -2.22 22.69
N ASP A 88 7.36 -0.99 23.13
CA ASP A 88 7.93 -0.41 24.33
C ASP A 88 7.49 -1.16 25.59
N SER A 89 6.21 -1.51 25.69
CA SER A 89 5.63 -2.22 26.84
C SER A 89 6.19 -3.63 27.02
N LEU A 90 6.52 -4.30 25.92
CA LEU A 90 7.04 -5.67 25.88
C LEU A 90 8.56 -5.75 25.76
N ASN A 91 9.23 -4.59 25.71
CA ASN A 91 10.66 -4.48 25.45
C ASN A 91 11.09 -5.22 24.18
N LEU A 92 10.32 -5.03 23.09
CA LEU A 92 10.62 -5.59 21.78
C LEU A 92 11.34 -4.56 20.91
N LYS A 93 12.16 -5.03 19.96
CA LYS A 93 12.69 -4.15 18.92
C LYS A 93 11.56 -3.72 17.98
N PHE A 94 11.55 -2.46 17.56
CA PHE A 94 10.56 -1.92 16.66
C PHE A 94 11.17 -1.65 15.29
N ASN A 95 10.71 -2.37 14.28
CA ASN A 95 11.17 -2.27 12.89
C ASN A 95 9.97 -2.27 11.91
N VAL A 96 9.02 -1.37 12.18
CA VAL A 96 7.84 -1.20 11.32
C VAL A 96 8.03 0.05 10.46
N LEU A 97 7.74 -0.07 9.17
CA LEU A 97 7.78 1.03 8.22
C LEU A 97 6.36 1.58 8.01
N LEU A 98 6.18 2.88 8.26
CA LEU A 98 4.96 3.58 7.89
C LEU A 98 5.04 4.00 6.41
N LEU A 99 4.05 3.58 5.63
CA LEU A 99 3.96 3.88 4.20
C LEU A 99 3.25 5.22 3.93
N PRO A 100 3.65 5.99 2.91
CA PRO A 100 4.68 5.70 1.89
C PRO A 100 6.09 5.61 2.46
N ASP A 101 6.90 4.71 1.88
CA ASP A 101 8.30 4.54 2.24
C ASP A 101 9.10 5.84 1.96
N SER A 102 9.77 6.37 2.97
CA SER A 102 10.59 7.59 2.87
C SER A 102 11.73 7.49 1.85
N SER A 103 12.18 6.27 1.53
CA SER A 103 13.20 6.04 0.48
C SER A 103 12.73 6.44 -0.93
N LEU A 104 11.41 6.56 -1.14
CA LEU A 104 10.84 7.03 -2.41
C LEU A 104 11.06 8.54 -2.64
N LYS A 105 11.43 9.29 -1.60
CA LYS A 105 11.63 10.75 -1.63
C LYS A 105 10.38 11.46 -2.19
N ASP A 106 10.58 12.50 -2.99
CA ASP A 106 9.46 13.32 -3.53
C ASP A 106 8.74 12.66 -4.72
N SER A 107 9.33 11.60 -5.32
CA SER A 107 8.76 10.96 -6.51
C SER A 107 7.82 9.81 -6.12
N ILE A 108 6.77 10.13 -5.36
CA ILE A 108 5.78 9.16 -4.86
C ILE A 108 4.53 9.05 -5.74
N TYR A 109 4.55 9.61 -6.95
CA TYR A 109 3.43 9.55 -7.87
C TYR A 109 3.80 8.86 -9.18
N GLY A 110 2.78 8.42 -9.90
CA GLY A 110 2.95 7.83 -11.22
C GLY A 110 1.74 8.09 -12.13
N ILE A 111 2.00 8.11 -13.44
CA ILE A 111 0.99 8.19 -14.49
C ILE A 111 1.10 6.90 -15.30
N VAL A 112 -0.02 6.18 -15.46
CA VAL A 112 -0.07 4.93 -16.23
C VAL A 112 0.24 5.21 -17.70
N ASN A 113 1.18 4.48 -18.26
CA ASN A 113 1.70 4.65 -19.62
C ASN A 113 1.40 3.46 -20.56
N VAL A 114 0.60 2.50 -20.10
CA VAL A 114 0.12 1.35 -20.88
C VAL A 114 -1.40 1.38 -21.00
N SER A 115 -1.94 0.78 -22.05
CA SER A 115 -3.39 0.80 -22.34
C SER A 115 -4.24 0.26 -21.20
N ALA A 116 -3.84 -0.90 -20.65
CA ALA A 116 -4.48 -1.56 -19.52
C ALA A 116 -3.44 -2.14 -18.58
N LEU A 117 -3.48 -1.73 -17.33
CA LEU A 117 -2.53 -2.13 -16.29
C LEU A 117 -3.24 -2.93 -15.21
N PRO A 118 -3.01 -4.25 -15.10
CA PRO A 118 -3.53 -5.05 -14.01
C PRO A 118 -2.91 -4.63 -12.66
N MET A 119 -3.75 -4.38 -11.67
CA MET A 119 -3.35 -4.21 -10.28
C MET A 119 -3.57 -5.53 -9.54
N ARG A 120 -2.56 -6.02 -8.82
CA ARG A 120 -2.53 -7.36 -8.25
C ARG A 120 -2.45 -7.34 -6.74
N GLU A 121 -2.93 -8.39 -6.10
CA GLU A 121 -2.87 -8.56 -4.64
C GLU A 121 -1.42 -8.69 -4.15
N ASP A 122 -0.57 -9.46 -4.87
CA ASP A 122 0.84 -9.66 -4.57
C ASP A 122 1.74 -9.24 -5.74
N PRO A 123 3.03 -8.97 -5.51
CA PRO A 123 4.00 -8.63 -6.54
C PRO A 123 4.40 -9.85 -7.38
N SER A 124 3.42 -10.43 -8.06
CA SER A 124 3.55 -11.62 -8.90
C SER A 124 2.54 -11.58 -10.05
N HIS A 125 2.96 -11.99 -11.24
CA HIS A 125 2.07 -12.13 -12.40
C HIS A 125 1.02 -13.24 -12.22
N LEU A 126 1.23 -14.18 -11.31
CA LEU A 126 0.32 -15.27 -10.98
C LEU A 126 -0.70 -14.89 -9.89
N SER A 127 -0.51 -13.74 -9.21
CA SER A 127 -1.41 -13.28 -8.17
C SER A 127 -2.75 -12.79 -8.75
N GLN A 128 -3.77 -12.83 -7.92
CA GLN A 128 -5.12 -12.35 -8.27
C GLN A 128 -5.07 -10.88 -8.71
N MET A 129 -5.85 -10.54 -9.74
CA MET A 129 -6.09 -9.17 -10.14
C MET A 129 -7.18 -8.57 -9.24
N VAL A 130 -6.86 -7.47 -8.57
CA VAL A 130 -7.78 -6.77 -7.65
C VAL A 130 -8.43 -5.56 -8.28
N ASP A 131 -7.78 -4.96 -9.30
CA ASP A 131 -8.31 -3.83 -10.07
C ASP A 131 -7.56 -3.72 -11.40
N GLN A 132 -8.01 -2.83 -12.27
CA GLN A 132 -7.36 -2.51 -13.54
C GLN A 132 -7.34 -1.01 -13.77
N LEU A 133 -6.15 -0.49 -14.06
CA LEU A 133 -5.93 0.91 -14.43
C LEU A 133 -5.78 1.04 -15.94
N ILE A 134 -6.05 2.23 -16.47
CA ILE A 134 -5.91 2.54 -17.89
C ILE A 134 -4.94 3.71 -18.10
N MET A 135 -4.43 3.85 -19.31
CA MET A 135 -3.50 4.91 -19.69
C MET A 135 -3.99 6.29 -19.26
N GLY A 136 -3.12 7.02 -18.57
CA GLY A 136 -3.39 8.36 -18.03
C GLY A 136 -4.03 8.38 -16.64
N ASN A 137 -4.34 7.23 -16.04
CA ASN A 137 -4.68 7.20 -14.63
C ASN A 137 -3.48 7.58 -13.77
N THR A 138 -3.74 8.23 -12.64
CA THR A 138 -2.72 8.60 -11.67
C THR A 138 -2.74 7.67 -10.47
N VAL A 139 -1.57 7.41 -9.90
CA VAL A 139 -1.39 6.55 -8.73
C VAL A 139 -0.44 7.19 -7.74
N LYS A 140 -0.59 6.85 -6.46
CA LYS A 140 0.37 7.15 -5.40
C LYS A 140 1.19 5.91 -5.11
N ILE A 141 2.52 6.02 -5.19
CA ILE A 141 3.45 4.93 -4.89
C ILE A 141 3.66 4.88 -3.38
N LEU A 142 3.45 3.72 -2.79
CA LEU A 142 3.59 3.48 -1.36
C LEU A 142 4.91 2.79 -1.01
N LEU A 143 5.33 1.85 -1.88
CA LEU A 143 6.49 0.99 -1.66
C LEU A 143 7.07 0.51 -2.98
N GLU A 144 8.38 0.31 -2.98
CA GLU A 144 9.10 -0.34 -4.07
C GLU A 144 9.60 -1.72 -3.63
N LYS A 145 9.38 -2.76 -4.46
CA LYS A 145 9.91 -4.11 -4.24
C LYS A 145 10.26 -4.76 -5.57
N SER A 146 11.55 -4.98 -5.81
CA SER A 146 12.06 -5.54 -7.08
C SER A 146 11.50 -4.78 -8.30
N ASN A 147 10.81 -5.45 -9.22
CA ASN A 147 10.20 -4.84 -10.42
C ASN A 147 8.75 -4.37 -10.20
N TRP A 148 8.32 -4.19 -8.94
CA TRP A 148 6.95 -3.85 -8.59
C TRP A 148 6.87 -2.60 -7.72
N TYR A 149 5.76 -1.87 -7.86
CA TYR A 149 5.32 -0.85 -6.91
C TYR A 149 4.04 -1.29 -6.23
N LEU A 150 3.97 -1.17 -4.91
CA LEU A 150 2.71 -1.10 -4.18
C LEU A 150 2.17 0.31 -4.37
N ILE A 151 0.98 0.43 -4.89
CA ILE A 151 0.35 1.73 -5.18
C ILE A 151 -1.01 1.86 -4.52
N GLN A 152 -1.46 3.10 -4.40
CA GLN A 152 -2.84 3.45 -4.14
C GLN A 152 -3.42 4.17 -5.36
N ASN A 153 -4.53 3.68 -5.88
CA ASN A 153 -5.21 4.28 -7.03
C ASN A 153 -6.13 5.43 -6.59
N HIS A 154 -6.82 6.07 -7.54
CA HIS A 154 -7.72 7.20 -7.29
C HIS A 154 -9.00 6.82 -6.52
N TYR A 155 -9.39 5.54 -6.47
CA TYR A 155 -10.46 4.99 -5.62
C TYR A 155 -9.96 4.58 -4.23
N GLN A 156 -8.70 4.83 -3.92
CA GLN A 156 -8.01 4.46 -2.68
C GLN A 156 -7.67 2.97 -2.57
N TYR A 157 -7.98 2.13 -3.57
CA TYR A 157 -7.58 0.73 -3.57
C TYR A 157 -6.06 0.59 -3.63
N ILE A 158 -5.55 -0.39 -2.86
CA ILE A 158 -4.12 -0.69 -2.76
C ILE A 158 -3.82 -2.02 -3.44
N GLY A 159 -2.77 -2.04 -4.24
CA GLY A 159 -2.30 -3.25 -4.92
C GLY A 159 -0.97 -3.03 -5.64
N TRP A 160 -0.45 -4.11 -6.21
CA TRP A 160 0.85 -4.15 -6.87
C TRP A 160 0.73 -3.98 -8.38
N ILE A 161 1.58 -3.14 -8.94
CA ILE A 161 1.73 -2.93 -10.39
C ILE A 161 3.20 -3.06 -10.80
N THR A 162 3.44 -3.34 -12.08
CA THR A 162 4.80 -3.39 -12.61
C THR A 162 5.38 -1.99 -12.81
N LYS A 163 6.65 -1.81 -12.48
CA LYS A 163 7.36 -0.52 -12.60
C LYS A 163 7.35 0.10 -14.00
N PRO A 164 7.62 -0.68 -15.09
CA PRO A 164 7.64 -0.11 -16.44
C PRO A 164 6.30 0.44 -16.93
N SER A 165 5.20 0.09 -16.24
CA SER A 165 3.84 0.46 -16.66
C SER A 165 3.40 1.85 -16.19
N ILE A 166 4.29 2.59 -15.52
CA ILE A 166 4.02 3.97 -15.10
C ILE A 166 5.21 4.89 -15.39
N HIS A 167 4.90 6.14 -15.68
CA HIS A 167 5.86 7.23 -15.62
C HIS A 167 5.85 7.82 -14.20
N ARG A 168 6.95 7.59 -13.45
CA ARG A 168 7.10 8.07 -12.07
C ARG A 168 7.44 9.55 -12.05
N CYS A 169 6.82 10.33 -11.16
CA CYS A 169 7.02 11.77 -11.03
C CYS A 169 6.83 12.25 -9.58
N ALA A 170 7.24 13.50 -9.34
CA ALA A 170 6.95 14.23 -8.11
C ALA A 170 5.54 14.88 -8.17
N SER A 171 5.15 15.55 -7.08
CA SER A 171 3.83 16.21 -6.96
C SER A 171 3.57 17.21 -8.09
N GLU A 172 4.59 18.01 -8.45
CA GLU A 172 4.48 19.01 -9.53
C GLU A 172 4.16 18.37 -10.88
N GLY A 173 4.69 17.16 -11.14
CA GLY A 173 4.41 16.38 -12.33
C GLY A 173 2.95 15.92 -12.39
N ILE A 174 2.39 15.48 -11.26
CA ILE A 174 0.97 15.12 -11.14
C ILE A 174 0.09 16.36 -11.27
N ASP A 175 0.40 17.46 -10.60
CA ASP A 175 -0.37 18.70 -10.68
C ASP A 175 -0.40 19.22 -12.12
N SER A 176 0.75 19.22 -12.79
CA SER A 176 0.85 19.56 -14.22
C SER A 176 0.01 18.61 -15.08
N TRP A 177 0.06 17.30 -14.81
CA TRP A 177 -0.78 16.32 -15.53
C TRP A 177 -2.27 16.57 -15.31
N LEU A 178 -2.71 16.85 -14.08
CA LEU A 178 -4.11 17.04 -13.74
C LEU A 178 -4.69 18.34 -14.30
N THR A 179 -3.90 19.40 -14.37
CA THR A 179 -4.35 20.75 -14.82
C THR A 179 -4.28 20.95 -16.33
N GLN A 180 -3.42 20.22 -17.04
CA GLN A 180 -3.27 20.35 -18.49
C GLN A 180 -4.45 19.74 -19.26
N SER A 181 -4.76 20.32 -20.41
CA SER A 181 -5.75 19.76 -21.35
C SER A 181 -5.27 18.42 -21.89
N LYS A 182 -6.18 17.45 -21.93
CA LYS A 182 -5.94 16.08 -22.41
C LYS A 182 -6.98 15.70 -23.45
N TYR A 183 -6.56 14.84 -24.35
CA TYR A 183 -7.47 14.11 -25.21
C TYR A 183 -7.91 12.83 -24.51
N MET A 184 -9.19 12.53 -24.57
CA MET A 184 -9.77 11.33 -24.02
C MET A 184 -10.28 10.44 -25.16
N VAL A 185 -9.91 9.17 -25.13
CA VAL A 185 -10.34 8.19 -26.12
C VAL A 185 -11.82 7.86 -25.89
N ASN A 186 -12.64 8.06 -26.94
CA ASN A 186 -14.10 7.82 -26.93
C ASN A 186 -14.52 6.54 -27.66
N LYS A 187 -13.54 5.70 -28.03
CA LYS A 187 -13.77 4.39 -28.67
C LYS A 187 -13.35 3.27 -27.74
N VAL A 188 -14.03 2.13 -27.82
CA VAL A 188 -13.73 0.97 -27.00
C VAL A 188 -12.28 0.52 -27.18
N HIS A 189 -11.79 0.55 -28.44
CA HIS A 189 -10.40 0.23 -28.78
C HIS A 189 -9.92 1.15 -29.91
N SER A 190 -8.67 1.56 -29.83
CA SER A 190 -7.98 2.37 -30.83
C SER A 190 -6.51 2.02 -30.88
N MET A 191 -5.84 2.34 -31.99
CA MET A 191 -4.39 2.18 -32.15
C MET A 191 -3.72 3.55 -32.33
N VAL A 192 -2.54 3.71 -31.74
CA VAL A 192 -1.63 4.82 -32.00
C VAL A 192 -0.54 4.34 -32.93
N TYR A 193 -0.27 5.13 -33.95
CA TYR A 193 0.74 4.85 -34.96
C TYR A 193 1.89 5.85 -34.87
N SER A 194 3.06 5.46 -35.36
CA SER A 194 4.27 6.29 -35.35
C SER A 194 4.19 7.51 -36.28
N ASP A 195 3.24 7.51 -37.21
CA ASP A 195 3.01 8.59 -38.19
C ASP A 195 1.50 8.68 -38.52
N SER A 196 1.08 9.77 -39.13
CA SER A 196 -0.30 10.00 -39.63
C SER A 196 -0.74 8.98 -40.68
N ASN A 197 0.15 8.22 -41.25
CA ASN A 197 -0.13 7.15 -42.20
C ASN A 197 -0.56 5.87 -41.45
N LYS A 198 -1.77 5.37 -41.75
CA LYS A 198 -2.32 4.12 -41.18
C LYS A 198 -1.51 2.85 -41.47
N TYR A 199 -0.54 2.90 -42.39
CA TYR A 199 0.39 1.81 -42.70
C TYR A 199 1.70 1.91 -41.92
N SER A 200 1.87 2.96 -41.11
CA SER A 200 3.03 3.10 -40.24
C SER A 200 2.99 2.09 -39.07
N HIS A 201 4.09 1.96 -38.36
CA HIS A 201 4.19 1.01 -37.27
C HIS A 201 3.24 1.36 -36.11
N PRO A 202 2.49 0.40 -35.57
CA PRO A 202 1.71 0.62 -34.34
C PRO A 202 2.67 0.81 -33.17
N VAL A 203 2.40 1.83 -32.35
CA VAL A 203 3.18 2.20 -31.15
C VAL A 203 2.54 1.62 -29.91
N THR A 204 1.21 1.80 -29.77
CA THR A 204 0.44 1.28 -28.63
C THR A 204 -1.03 1.19 -29.01
N ASP A 205 -1.76 0.37 -28.27
CA ASP A 205 -3.22 0.39 -28.27
C ASP A 205 -3.75 1.34 -27.21
N LEU A 206 -5.02 1.70 -27.33
CA LEU A 206 -5.75 2.56 -26.40
C LEU A 206 -7.15 1.99 -26.16
N VAL A 207 -7.62 2.11 -24.95
CA VAL A 207 -8.99 1.72 -24.57
C VAL A 207 -9.83 2.96 -24.25
N LEU A 208 -11.14 2.79 -24.17
CA LEU A 208 -12.08 3.83 -23.80
C LEU A 208 -11.64 4.53 -22.50
N ASN A 209 -11.75 5.86 -22.47
CA ASN A 209 -11.32 6.74 -21.36
C ASN A 209 -9.81 6.85 -21.15
N SER A 210 -8.95 6.22 -21.96
CA SER A 210 -7.52 6.53 -21.96
C SER A 210 -7.30 8.03 -22.18
N ARG A 211 -6.36 8.60 -21.42
CA ARG A 211 -6.03 10.03 -21.47
C ARG A 211 -4.64 10.25 -22.01
N LEU A 212 -4.50 11.14 -22.97
CA LEU A 212 -3.26 11.48 -23.63
C LEU A 212 -3.03 12.98 -23.60
N LYS A 213 -1.79 13.38 -23.38
CA LYS A 213 -1.32 14.73 -23.69
C LYS A 213 -0.72 14.68 -25.10
N ILE A 214 -1.11 15.62 -25.94
CA ILE A 214 -0.54 15.79 -27.28
C ILE A 214 0.21 17.11 -27.27
N ASP A 215 1.53 17.06 -27.43
CA ASP A 215 2.34 18.24 -27.67
C ASP A 215 2.14 18.67 -29.12
N ARG A 216 1.73 19.92 -29.31
CA ARG A 216 1.55 20.54 -30.64
C ARG A 216 2.81 21.25 -31.08
#